data_97f1fa5bd044d6dbf4f8d1f3a5d658ad
#
_entry.id   97f1fa5bd044d6dbf4f8d1f3a5d658ad
#
_cell.length_a   1.000
_cell.length_b   1.000
_cell.length_c   1.000
_cell.angle_alpha   90.00
_cell.angle_beta   90.00
_cell.angle_gamma   90.00
#
_symmetry.space_group_name_H-M   'P 1'
#
loop_
_entity.id
_entity.type
_entity.pdbx_description
1 polymer ?
#
loop_
_entity_poly.entity_id
_entity_poly.type
_entity_poly.pdbx_seq_one_letter_code
_entity_poly.pdbx_strand_id
1 'polypeptide(L)'
;MTNLLVKKKNEVYVTIHSDEEHVHRELADYFTFEVPEAKYLKKNPRYRHWNGTIQLYSPATGALYCGLVDHLQTWADEKEYKVYHAHDEWYGDIVENNEFVTPPGVKTFMDKVCNIKPRPYQYKAVYEALKNNRKLLLSPTGSGKSLMIYSIVRYYAAT
;
A
#
# COMPACT_ATOMS: atom_id res chain seq x y z
N MET A 1 28.65 4.80 2.12
CA MET A 1 27.57 3.99 1.53
C MET A 1 26.34 4.27 2.37
N THR A 2 25.36 4.92 1.80
CA THR A 2 24.19 5.42 2.53
C THR A 2 23.24 4.29 2.89
N ASN A 3 22.84 4.25 4.15
CA ASN A 3 21.96 3.22 4.67
C ASN A 3 20.59 3.81 5.03
N LEU A 4 19.55 3.11 4.67
CA LEU A 4 18.17 3.44 5.00
C LEU A 4 17.60 2.36 5.90
N LEU A 5 17.12 2.73 7.07
CA LEU A 5 16.43 1.83 7.97
C LEU A 5 14.92 2.06 7.86
N VAL A 6 14.19 1.06 7.39
CA VAL A 6 12.74 1.10 7.24
C VAL A 6 12.10 0.30 8.38
N LYS A 7 11.23 0.95 9.15
CA LYS A 7 10.52 0.35 10.28
C LYS A 7 9.01 0.52 10.10
N LYS A 8 8.23 -0.53 10.33
CA LYS A 8 6.78 -0.46 10.31
C LYS A 8 6.30 0.40 11.47
N LYS A 9 5.50 1.43 11.18
CA LYS A 9 4.91 2.34 12.18
C LYS A 9 3.47 1.93 12.54
N ASN A 10 2.73 1.45 11.56
CA ASN A 10 1.38 0.91 11.67
C ASN A 10 0.99 0.24 10.35
N GLU A 11 -0.27 -0.20 10.21
CA GLU A 11 -0.74 -0.87 8.98
C GLU A 11 -0.77 0.05 7.74
N VAL A 12 -0.60 1.36 7.90
CA VAL A 12 -0.65 2.34 6.81
C VAL A 12 0.73 2.89 6.48
N TYR A 13 1.57 3.13 7.49
CA TYR A 13 2.83 3.85 7.35
C TYR A 13 4.03 3.04 7.82
N VAL A 14 5.14 3.23 7.12
CA VAL A 14 6.49 2.95 7.59
C VAL A 14 7.21 4.24 7.93
N THR A 15 8.23 4.19 8.78
CA THR A 15 9.19 5.28 9.00
C THR A 15 10.52 4.92 8.38
N ILE A 16 11.12 5.88 7.70
CA ILE A 16 12.46 5.77 7.09
C ILE A 16 13.41 6.60 7.92
N HIS A 17 14.49 5.98 8.35
CA HIS A 17 15.57 6.64 9.07
C HIS A 17 16.85 6.58 8.23
N SER A 18 17.55 7.70 8.16
CA SER A 18 18.87 7.82 7.54
C SER A 18 19.69 8.81 8.36
N ASP A 19 21.00 8.57 8.46
CA ASP A 19 21.92 9.51 9.11
C ASP A 19 22.24 10.72 8.23
N GLU A 20 21.83 10.67 6.94
CA GLU A 20 22.12 11.69 5.95
C GLU A 20 20.86 12.52 5.61
N GLU A 21 20.87 13.79 5.98
CA GLU A 21 19.71 14.70 5.79
C GLU A 21 19.30 14.90 4.33
N HIS A 22 20.27 14.85 3.39
CA HIS A 22 19.97 15.01 1.97
C HIS A 22 19.08 13.90 1.43
N VAL A 23 19.16 12.70 1.97
CA VAL A 23 18.32 11.54 1.57
C VAL A 23 16.84 11.83 1.80
N HIS A 24 16.49 12.47 2.90
CA HIS A 24 15.10 12.84 3.19
C HIS A 24 14.55 13.87 2.19
N ARG A 25 15.40 14.73 1.66
CA ARG A 25 15.01 15.69 0.61
C ARG A 25 14.83 15.00 -0.73
N GLU A 26 15.77 14.11 -1.10
CA GLU A 26 15.66 13.33 -2.34
C GLU A 26 14.41 12.43 -2.34
N LEU A 27 14.08 11.79 -1.19
CA LEU A 27 12.87 11.02 -1.03
C LEU A 27 11.61 11.89 -1.15
N ALA A 28 11.64 13.10 -0.58
CA ALA A 28 10.51 14.01 -0.71
C ALA A 28 10.28 14.41 -2.17
N ASP A 29 11.35 14.66 -2.92
CA ASP A 29 11.27 15.01 -4.34
C ASP A 29 10.77 13.81 -5.17
N TYR A 30 11.30 12.61 -4.93
CA TYR A 30 10.90 11.40 -5.64
C TYR A 30 9.43 11.02 -5.40
N PHE A 31 8.94 11.17 -4.17
CA PHE A 31 7.55 10.86 -3.79
C PHE A 31 6.61 12.08 -3.84
N THR A 32 6.98 13.12 -4.58
CA THR A 32 6.12 14.28 -4.86
C THR A 32 5.66 14.25 -6.32
N PHE A 33 4.35 14.31 -6.52
CA PHE A 33 3.73 14.24 -7.83
C PHE A 33 2.91 15.49 -8.12
N GLU A 34 3.04 16.03 -9.33
CA GLU A 34 2.14 17.07 -9.82
C GLU A 34 0.76 16.47 -10.13
N VAL A 35 -0.28 17.14 -9.66
CA VAL A 35 -1.65 16.70 -9.96
C VAL A 35 -2.02 17.20 -11.36
N PRO A 36 -2.38 16.30 -12.28
CA PRO A 36 -2.94 16.69 -13.56
C PRO A 36 -4.10 17.68 -13.36
N GLU A 37 -4.14 18.73 -14.17
CA GLU A 37 -5.19 19.73 -14.08
C GLU A 37 -5.27 20.55 -12.79
N ALA A 38 -4.22 20.55 -11.96
CA ALA A 38 -4.15 21.36 -10.73
C ALA A 38 -4.54 22.85 -10.96
N LYS A 39 -4.25 23.37 -12.16
CA LYS A 39 -4.61 24.75 -12.55
C LYS A 39 -6.13 24.98 -12.52
N TYR A 40 -6.94 23.98 -12.85
CA TYR A 40 -8.40 24.08 -12.78
C TYR A 40 -8.91 23.98 -11.35
N LEU A 41 -8.31 23.12 -10.53
CA LEU A 41 -8.66 22.98 -9.12
C LEU A 41 -8.34 24.24 -8.33
N LYS A 42 -7.27 24.96 -8.65
CA LYS A 42 -6.89 26.25 -8.01
C LYS A 42 -7.91 27.38 -8.24
N LYS A 43 -8.82 27.27 -9.21
CA LYS A 43 -9.95 28.20 -9.38
C LYS A 43 -10.93 28.13 -8.21
N ASN A 44 -10.99 27.01 -7.51
CA ASN A 44 -11.78 26.88 -6.29
C ASN A 44 -11.04 27.56 -5.12
N PRO A 45 -11.68 28.48 -4.37
CA PRO A 45 -11.06 29.16 -3.23
C PRO A 45 -10.41 28.24 -2.20
N ARG A 46 -10.95 27.02 -2.04
CA ARG A 46 -10.45 26.00 -1.12
C ARG A 46 -9.02 25.54 -1.46
N TYR A 47 -8.65 25.53 -2.77
CA TYR A 47 -7.36 25.06 -3.25
C TYR A 47 -6.45 26.19 -3.73
N ARG A 48 -6.81 27.46 -3.46
CA ARG A 48 -6.08 28.64 -3.95
C ARG A 48 -4.62 28.67 -3.50
N HIS A 49 -4.33 28.23 -2.28
CA HIS A 49 -3.00 28.22 -1.68
C HIS A 49 -2.26 26.88 -1.85
N TRP A 50 -2.93 25.88 -2.45
CA TRP A 50 -2.28 24.60 -2.71
C TRP A 50 -1.31 24.71 -3.90
N ASN A 51 -0.09 24.17 -3.74
CA ASN A 51 0.94 24.22 -4.79
C ASN A 51 0.63 23.36 -6.04
N GLY A 52 -0.36 22.45 -5.96
CA GLY A 52 -0.75 21.57 -7.06
C GLY A 52 -0.02 20.24 -7.05
N THR A 53 0.68 19.91 -5.95
CA THR A 53 1.40 18.64 -5.78
C THR A 53 0.80 17.79 -4.67
N ILE A 54 1.00 16.49 -4.76
CA ILE A 54 0.74 15.52 -3.70
C ILE A 54 2.08 14.97 -3.25
N GLN A 55 2.37 15.10 -1.97
CA GLN A 55 3.56 14.57 -1.33
C GLN A 55 3.21 13.32 -0.53
N LEU A 56 3.78 12.17 -0.91
CA LEU A 56 3.49 10.87 -0.30
C LEU A 56 4.52 10.46 0.76
N TYR A 57 5.63 11.17 0.83
CA TYR A 57 6.65 11.05 1.86
C TYR A 57 6.73 12.33 2.69
N SER A 58 6.82 12.19 4.01
CA SER A 58 6.97 13.33 4.93
C SER A 58 8.41 13.42 5.43
N PRO A 59 9.23 14.37 4.97
CA PRO A 59 10.62 14.49 5.42
C PRO A 59 10.74 14.82 6.92
N ALA A 60 9.77 15.53 7.49
CA ALA A 60 9.76 15.91 8.89
C ALA A 60 9.57 14.70 9.85
N THR A 61 8.87 13.66 9.40
CA THR A 61 8.55 12.48 10.22
C THR A 61 9.16 11.19 9.70
N GLY A 62 9.80 11.21 8.53
CA GLY A 62 10.28 10.02 7.82
C GLY A 62 9.16 9.08 7.35
N ALA A 63 7.89 9.52 7.38
CA ALA A 63 6.76 8.65 7.13
C ALA A 63 6.51 8.47 5.63
N LEU A 64 6.38 7.19 5.21
CA LEU A 64 5.99 6.76 3.87
C LEU A 64 4.83 5.75 3.99
N TYR A 65 3.94 5.71 3.01
CA TYR A 65 2.91 4.66 2.97
C TYR A 65 3.53 3.27 2.77
N CYS A 66 3.11 2.27 3.56
CA CYS A 66 3.62 0.90 3.46
C CYS A 66 3.54 0.31 2.05
N GLY A 67 2.50 0.65 1.28
CA GLY A 67 2.34 0.18 -0.10
C GLY A 67 3.33 0.76 -1.11
N LEU A 68 4.21 1.67 -0.69
CA LEU A 68 5.24 2.28 -1.54
C LEU A 68 6.66 1.75 -1.25
N VAL A 69 6.79 0.75 -0.39
CA VAL A 69 8.09 0.20 0.00
C VAL A 69 8.84 -0.41 -1.19
N ASP A 70 8.14 -1.06 -2.13
CA ASP A 70 8.76 -1.59 -3.37
C ASP A 70 9.33 -0.47 -4.24
N HIS A 71 8.61 0.67 -4.34
CA HIS A 71 9.10 1.84 -5.05
C HIS A 71 10.30 2.49 -4.34
N LEU A 72 10.30 2.48 -3.00
CA LEU A 72 11.46 2.91 -2.21
C LEU A 72 12.67 2.03 -2.49
N GLN A 73 12.49 0.70 -2.55
CA GLN A 73 13.57 -0.23 -2.87
C GLN A 73 14.14 0.04 -4.26
N THR A 74 13.27 0.18 -5.28
CA THR A 74 13.69 0.50 -6.65
C THR A 74 14.50 1.80 -6.72
N TRP A 75 14.01 2.86 -6.05
CA TRP A 75 14.71 4.14 -5.98
C TRP A 75 16.07 4.04 -5.27
N ALA A 76 16.12 3.27 -4.17
CA ALA A 76 17.35 3.07 -3.41
C ALA A 76 18.39 2.28 -4.22
N ASP A 77 17.95 1.27 -4.98
CA ASP A 77 18.82 0.47 -5.85
C ASP A 77 19.43 1.35 -6.98
N GLU A 78 18.64 2.26 -7.57
CA GLU A 78 19.12 3.23 -8.58
C GLU A 78 20.18 4.19 -8.04
N LYS A 79 20.12 4.48 -6.73
CA LYS A 79 21.04 5.38 -6.02
C LYS A 79 22.21 4.64 -5.34
N GLU A 80 22.27 3.33 -5.46
CA GLU A 80 23.23 2.46 -4.76
C GLU A 80 23.14 2.59 -3.21
N TYR A 81 21.95 2.90 -2.68
CA TYR A 81 21.66 2.95 -1.26
C TYR A 81 21.23 1.57 -0.75
N LYS A 82 21.59 1.26 0.49
CA LYS A 82 21.18 0.00 1.13
C LYS A 82 19.93 0.20 1.98
N VAL A 83 18.91 -0.61 1.73
CA VAL A 83 17.67 -0.62 2.52
C VAL A 83 17.72 -1.79 3.50
N TYR A 84 17.48 -1.49 4.76
CA TYR A 84 17.36 -2.48 5.85
C TYR A 84 15.95 -2.41 6.43
N HIS A 85 15.32 -3.56 6.59
CA HIS A 85 14.01 -3.67 7.24
C HIS A 85 14.21 -4.03 8.70
N ALA A 86 13.71 -3.19 9.60
CA ALA A 86 13.72 -3.45 11.02
C ALA A 86 12.39 -4.05 11.47
N HIS A 87 12.47 -5.06 12.31
CA HIS A 87 11.32 -5.58 13.04
C HIS A 87 10.78 -4.53 14.02
N ASP A 88 9.45 -4.38 14.09
CA ASP A 88 8.78 -3.58 15.12
C ASP A 88 8.13 -4.50 16.15
N GLU A 89 8.34 -4.22 17.45
CA GLU A 89 7.82 -5.04 18.54
C GLU A 89 6.28 -5.10 18.59
N TRP A 90 5.60 -4.06 18.12
CA TRP A 90 4.14 -3.93 18.14
C TRP A 90 3.48 -4.31 16.82
N TYR A 91 4.10 -3.91 15.70
CA TYR A 91 3.51 -4.07 14.36
C TYR A 91 4.20 -5.15 13.52
N GLY A 92 5.28 -5.75 14.05
CA GLY A 92 6.02 -6.81 13.38
C GLY A 92 6.76 -6.35 12.13
N ASP A 93 6.90 -7.25 11.18
CA ASP A 93 7.58 -7.01 9.91
C ASP A 93 6.63 -6.36 8.88
N ILE A 94 7.24 -5.77 7.86
CA ILE A 94 6.51 -5.33 6.67
C ILE A 94 6.19 -6.57 5.86
N VAL A 95 5.02 -7.16 6.12
CA VAL A 95 4.58 -8.40 5.44
C VAL A 95 3.99 -8.04 4.08
N GLU A 96 4.61 -8.50 3.02
CA GLU A 96 4.16 -8.25 1.65
C GLU A 96 3.19 -9.33 1.15
N ASN A 97 3.44 -10.60 1.53
CA ASN A 97 2.67 -11.74 1.04
C ASN A 97 2.25 -12.68 2.18
N ASN A 98 0.99 -13.13 2.14
CA ASN A 98 0.50 -14.17 3.02
C ASN A 98 0.67 -15.54 2.35
N GLU A 99 1.75 -16.25 2.69
CA GLU A 99 2.11 -17.54 2.09
C GLU A 99 1.10 -18.65 2.39
N PHE A 100 0.34 -18.53 3.47
CA PHE A 100 -0.67 -19.52 3.86
C PHE A 100 -1.96 -19.44 3.03
N VAL A 101 -2.18 -18.36 2.29
CA VAL A 101 -3.34 -18.18 1.43
C VAL A 101 -3.14 -18.94 0.12
N THR A 102 -4.02 -19.92 -0.14
CA THR A 102 -4.00 -20.71 -1.38
C THR A 102 -5.30 -20.56 -2.17
N PRO A 103 -5.27 -20.65 -3.52
CA PRO A 103 -6.48 -20.54 -4.34
C PRO A 103 -7.58 -21.56 -3.96
N PRO A 104 -7.28 -22.85 -3.71
CA PRO A 104 -8.28 -23.82 -3.26
C PRO A 104 -8.86 -23.47 -1.89
N GLY A 105 -8.02 -23.00 -0.95
CA GLY A 105 -8.45 -22.58 0.38
C GLY A 105 -9.44 -21.41 0.31
N VAL A 106 -9.13 -20.37 -0.47
CA VAL A 106 -10.04 -19.23 -0.67
C VAL A 106 -11.35 -19.67 -1.32
N LYS A 107 -11.29 -20.56 -2.32
CA LYS A 107 -12.50 -21.08 -2.95
C LYS A 107 -13.40 -21.81 -1.93
N THR A 108 -12.85 -22.74 -1.18
CA THR A 108 -13.59 -23.49 -0.15
C THR A 108 -14.18 -22.55 0.91
N PHE A 109 -13.41 -21.56 1.34
CA PHE A 109 -13.87 -20.56 2.29
C PHE A 109 -15.04 -19.75 1.72
N MET A 110 -14.91 -19.19 0.51
CA MET A 110 -15.97 -18.38 -0.11
C MET A 110 -17.24 -19.21 -0.36
N ASP A 111 -17.10 -20.45 -0.81
CA ASP A 111 -18.25 -21.36 -1.00
C ASP A 111 -19.00 -21.64 0.30
N LYS A 112 -18.32 -21.60 1.45
CA LYS A 112 -18.92 -21.79 2.78
C LYS A 112 -19.60 -20.53 3.33
N VAL A 113 -19.02 -19.35 3.12
CA VAL A 113 -19.48 -18.11 3.76
C VAL A 113 -20.43 -17.29 2.90
N CYS A 114 -20.45 -17.51 1.60
CA CYS A 114 -21.31 -16.77 0.67
C CYS A 114 -22.62 -17.52 0.42
N ASN A 115 -23.74 -16.84 0.58
CA ASN A 115 -25.08 -17.38 0.25
C ASN A 115 -25.33 -17.46 -1.28
N ILE A 116 -24.52 -16.79 -2.05
CA ILE A 116 -24.59 -16.75 -3.52
C ILE A 116 -23.30 -17.37 -4.05
N LYS A 117 -23.41 -18.26 -5.03
CA LYS A 117 -22.23 -18.91 -5.65
C LYS A 117 -21.35 -17.87 -6.32
N PRO A 118 -20.09 -17.68 -5.83
CA PRO A 118 -19.18 -16.71 -6.42
C PRO A 118 -18.78 -17.10 -7.86
N ARG A 119 -18.48 -16.10 -8.68
CA ARG A 119 -17.97 -16.31 -10.04
C ARG A 119 -16.46 -16.55 -10.03
N PRO A 120 -15.87 -17.22 -11.04
CA PRO A 120 -14.44 -17.54 -11.07
C PRO A 120 -13.53 -16.34 -10.83
N TYR A 121 -13.82 -15.18 -11.42
CA TYR A 121 -13.03 -13.97 -11.24
C TYR A 121 -13.13 -13.39 -9.84
N GLN A 122 -14.22 -13.62 -9.11
CA GLN A 122 -14.39 -13.15 -7.72
C GLN A 122 -13.50 -13.95 -6.76
N TYR A 123 -13.39 -15.26 -6.96
CA TYR A 123 -12.43 -16.09 -6.20
C TYR A 123 -10.99 -15.59 -6.42
N LYS A 124 -10.63 -15.35 -7.70
CA LYS A 124 -9.30 -14.84 -8.03
C LYS A 124 -9.04 -13.47 -7.40
N ALA A 125 -10.00 -12.55 -7.45
CA ALA A 125 -9.86 -11.21 -6.87
C ALA A 125 -9.68 -11.27 -5.34
N VAL A 126 -10.47 -12.10 -4.64
CA VAL A 126 -10.34 -12.28 -3.19
C VAL A 126 -9.00 -12.95 -2.85
N TYR A 127 -8.59 -13.97 -3.60
CA TYR A 127 -7.28 -14.61 -3.43
C TYR A 127 -6.14 -13.59 -3.56
N GLU A 128 -6.14 -12.78 -4.64
CA GLU A 128 -5.11 -11.76 -4.85
C GLU A 128 -5.08 -10.71 -3.73
N ALA A 129 -6.25 -10.31 -3.22
CA ALA A 129 -6.34 -9.36 -2.12
C ALA A 129 -5.79 -9.92 -0.81
N LEU A 130 -6.15 -11.17 -0.47
CA LEU A 130 -5.72 -11.83 0.77
C LEU A 130 -4.24 -12.20 0.74
N LYS A 131 -3.74 -12.63 -0.44
CA LYS A 131 -2.34 -13.04 -0.60
C LYS A 131 -1.39 -11.85 -0.50
N ASN A 132 -1.73 -10.74 -1.14
CA ASN A 132 -0.82 -9.60 -1.25
C ASN A 132 -1.07 -8.52 -0.16
N ASN A 133 -2.03 -8.71 0.75
CA ASN A 133 -2.47 -7.76 1.77
C ASN A 133 -2.91 -6.38 1.21
N ARG A 134 -2.22 -5.84 0.22
CA ARG A 134 -2.50 -4.57 -0.45
C ARG A 134 -2.53 -4.80 -1.96
N LYS A 135 -3.71 -4.65 -2.57
CA LYS A 135 -3.90 -4.85 -4.01
C LYS A 135 -4.97 -3.91 -4.55
N LEU A 136 -4.67 -3.25 -5.64
CA LEU A 136 -5.68 -2.51 -6.40
C LEU A 136 -6.45 -3.48 -7.30
N LEU A 137 -7.75 -3.63 -7.05
CA LEU A 137 -8.64 -4.46 -7.84
C LEU A 137 -9.54 -3.59 -8.71
N LEU A 138 -9.23 -3.50 -9.99
CA LEU A 138 -10.08 -2.80 -10.96
C LEU A 138 -11.24 -3.68 -11.35
N SER A 139 -12.45 -3.24 -11.05
CA SER A 139 -13.66 -4.02 -11.27
C SER A 139 -14.81 -3.11 -11.71
N PRO A 140 -15.50 -3.43 -12.83
CA PRO A 140 -16.60 -2.61 -13.35
C PRO A 140 -17.80 -2.60 -12.39
N THR A 141 -18.72 -1.65 -12.63
CA THR A 141 -20.00 -1.62 -11.92
C THR A 141 -20.80 -2.90 -12.21
N GLY A 142 -21.47 -3.46 -11.20
CA GLY A 142 -22.24 -4.70 -11.36
C GLY A 142 -21.41 -6.00 -11.29
N SER A 143 -20.09 -5.93 -11.11
CA SER A 143 -19.23 -7.13 -10.99
C SER A 143 -19.34 -7.87 -9.65
N GLY A 144 -20.18 -7.39 -8.72
CA GLY A 144 -20.33 -7.99 -7.39
C GLY A 144 -19.19 -7.66 -6.42
N LYS A 145 -18.67 -6.43 -6.47
CA LYS A 145 -17.65 -5.92 -5.53
C LYS A 145 -18.05 -6.16 -4.05
N SER A 146 -19.31 -5.97 -3.73
CA SER A 146 -19.82 -6.17 -2.36
C SER A 146 -19.61 -7.61 -1.86
N LEU A 147 -19.74 -8.60 -2.74
CA LEU A 147 -19.48 -10.01 -2.37
C LEU A 147 -17.99 -10.24 -2.10
N MET A 148 -17.11 -9.64 -2.89
CA MET A 148 -15.66 -9.73 -2.70
C MET A 148 -15.24 -9.06 -1.39
N ILE A 149 -15.75 -7.84 -1.12
CA ILE A 149 -15.49 -7.10 0.13
C ILE A 149 -16.03 -7.91 1.33
N TYR A 150 -17.25 -8.41 1.26
CA TYR A 150 -17.82 -9.25 2.30
C TYR A 150 -16.94 -10.47 2.60
N SER A 151 -16.46 -11.17 1.56
CA SER A 151 -15.60 -12.34 1.73
C SER A 151 -14.28 -11.99 2.42
N ILE A 152 -13.65 -10.85 2.06
CA ILE A 152 -12.42 -10.39 2.68
C ILE A 152 -12.65 -10.04 4.16
N VAL A 153 -13.73 -9.31 4.47
CA VAL A 153 -14.08 -8.97 5.87
C VAL A 153 -14.35 -10.23 6.68
N ARG A 154 -15.08 -11.20 6.13
CA ARG A 154 -15.34 -12.48 6.81
C ARG A 154 -14.09 -13.30 7.03
N TYR A 155 -13.12 -13.24 6.12
CA TYR A 155 -11.84 -13.92 6.26
C TYR A 155 -11.09 -13.39 7.49
N TYR A 156 -10.87 -12.08 7.56
CA TYR A 156 -10.17 -11.46 8.69
C TYR A 156 -10.95 -11.48 10.01
N ALA A 157 -12.25 -11.65 9.97
CA ALA A 157 -13.05 -11.83 11.19
C ALA A 157 -13.02 -13.28 11.72
N ALA A 158 -12.53 -14.24 10.94
CA ALA A 158 -12.45 -15.65 11.30
C ALA A 158 -11.01 -16.10 11.64
N THR A 159 -10.00 -15.27 11.32
CA THR A 159 -8.59 -15.46 11.69
C THR A 159 -8.25 -14.62 12.92
#